data_a73a1f44e9341792ad28ea3007454f3b
#
_entry.id   a73a1f44e9341792ad28ea3007454f3b
#
_cell.length_a   1.000
_cell.length_b   1.000
_cell.length_c   1.000
_cell.angle_alpha   90.00
_cell.angle_beta   90.00
_cell.angle_gamma   90.00
#
_symmetry.space_group_name_H-M   'P 1'
#
loop_
_entity.id
_entity.type
_entity.pdbx_description
1 polymer ?
#
loop_
_entity_poly.entity_id
_entity_poly.type
_entity_poly.pdbx_seq_one_letter_code
_entity_poly.pdbx_strand_id
1 'polypeptide(L)'
;MQRLLTDLRDVLARQSIRRGQFTLASGATSKYYCDTKATTLSPEGARLVGEVLFELVKDEGVEAVGGLAIGATFIATAVALVSAQRGQPIYGFVVREGKKDHGMQKSVEESFHPDGKPLLSPGRRVAVVEDVVTQGGSVLKAIDAVQERGCEIVKVIALVDRNAGGDKKILERGLAYTYLFRTDTDGNLLLNDVERSRAGSAAARRSV
;
A
#
# COMPACT_ATOMS: atom_id res chain seq x y z
N MET A 1 -14.87 -9.46 5.02
CA MET A 1 -14.27 -8.20 4.51
C MET A 1 -14.92 -6.97 5.15
N GLN A 2 -16.22 -6.72 4.98
CA GLN A 2 -16.89 -5.48 5.45
C GLN A 2 -16.64 -5.15 6.94
N ARG A 3 -16.72 -6.15 7.83
CA ARG A 3 -16.43 -5.94 9.26
C ARG A 3 -14.98 -5.50 9.50
N LEU A 4 -14.01 -6.15 8.87
CA LEU A 4 -12.59 -5.79 8.99
C LEU A 4 -12.33 -4.35 8.53
N LEU A 5 -12.97 -3.93 7.44
CA LEU A 5 -12.85 -2.57 6.92
C LEU A 5 -13.48 -1.54 7.89
N THR A 6 -14.63 -1.88 8.49
CA THR A 6 -15.27 -1.01 9.49
C THR A 6 -14.38 -0.86 10.73
N ASP A 7 -13.88 -1.98 11.27
CA ASP A 7 -13.00 -1.99 12.44
C ASP A 7 -11.71 -1.19 12.14
N LEU A 8 -11.10 -1.39 10.97
CA LEU A 8 -9.90 -0.64 10.55
C LEU A 8 -10.17 0.85 10.40
N ARG A 9 -11.32 1.25 9.81
CA ARG A 9 -11.72 2.65 9.71
C ARG A 9 -11.78 3.31 11.09
N ASP A 10 -12.38 2.62 12.05
CA ASP A 10 -12.60 3.17 13.39
C ASP A 10 -11.27 3.32 14.16
N VAL A 11 -10.34 2.39 13.97
CA VAL A 11 -8.98 2.50 14.50
C VAL A 11 -8.21 3.65 13.84
N LEU A 12 -8.25 3.76 12.51
CA LEU A 12 -7.61 4.85 11.77
C LEU A 12 -8.17 6.21 12.19
N ALA A 13 -9.49 6.35 12.30
CA ALA A 13 -10.14 7.59 12.71
C ALA A 13 -9.71 8.04 14.11
N ARG A 14 -9.57 7.09 15.03
CA ARG A 14 -9.17 7.36 16.42
C ARG A 14 -7.69 7.65 16.58
N GLN A 15 -6.81 6.94 15.85
CA GLN A 15 -5.36 7.00 16.07
C GLN A 15 -4.62 7.88 15.07
N SER A 16 -5.09 7.93 13.82
CA SER A 16 -4.33 8.52 12.71
C SER A 16 -4.87 9.86 12.22
N ILE A 17 -6.12 10.21 12.55
CA ILE A 17 -6.71 11.48 12.12
C ILE A 17 -6.71 12.47 13.30
N ARG A 18 -6.00 13.58 13.12
CA ARG A 18 -5.99 14.69 14.08
C ARG A 18 -6.67 15.89 13.43
N ARG A 19 -7.71 16.43 14.09
CA ARG A 19 -8.40 17.64 13.63
C ARG A 19 -7.73 18.89 14.19
N GLY A 20 -7.65 19.95 13.39
CA GLY A 20 -7.00 21.22 13.72
C GLY A 20 -6.57 21.94 12.46
N GLN A 21 -5.88 23.07 12.62
CA GLN A 21 -5.25 23.76 11.50
C GLN A 21 -3.81 23.28 11.34
N PHE A 22 -3.48 22.76 10.17
CA PHE A 22 -2.15 22.24 9.84
C PHE A 22 -1.65 22.88 8.55
N THR A 23 -0.36 23.21 8.50
CA THR A 23 0.32 23.59 7.27
C THR A 23 0.96 22.35 6.67
N LEU A 24 0.58 21.99 5.45
CA LEU A 24 1.13 20.86 4.72
C LEU A 24 2.52 21.22 4.14
N ALA A 25 3.29 20.20 3.75
CA ALA A 25 4.60 20.41 3.11
C ALA A 25 4.52 21.23 1.80
N SER A 26 3.36 21.26 1.15
CA SER A 26 3.08 22.10 -0.02
C SER A 26 2.81 23.57 0.31
N GLY A 27 2.77 23.96 1.61
CA GLY A 27 2.37 25.28 2.08
C GLY A 27 0.85 25.49 2.20
N ALA A 28 0.03 24.55 1.73
CA ALA A 28 -1.44 24.63 1.84
C ALA A 28 -1.89 24.35 3.27
N THR A 29 -3.01 24.97 3.69
CA THR A 29 -3.64 24.71 4.98
C THR A 29 -4.59 23.51 4.88
N SER A 30 -4.64 22.72 5.96
CA SER A 30 -5.56 21.58 6.09
C SER A 30 -6.25 21.62 7.45
N LYS A 31 -7.53 21.26 7.51
CA LYS A 31 -8.29 21.14 8.75
C LYS A 31 -7.98 19.86 9.53
N TYR A 32 -7.19 18.96 8.96
CA TYR A 32 -6.79 17.70 9.60
C TYR A 32 -5.39 17.28 9.15
N TYR A 33 -4.76 16.49 9.98
CA TYR A 33 -3.51 15.78 9.68
C TYR A 33 -3.79 14.29 9.74
N CYS A 34 -3.27 13.54 8.75
CA CYS A 34 -3.40 12.09 8.68
C CYS A 34 -2.01 11.45 8.82
N ASP A 35 -1.79 10.70 9.89
CA ASP A 35 -0.58 9.91 10.11
C ASP A 35 -0.96 8.45 10.39
N THR A 36 -1.00 7.67 9.33
CA THR A 36 -1.37 6.25 9.38
C THR A 36 -0.39 5.38 10.16
N LYS A 37 0.85 5.88 10.38
CA LYS A 37 1.85 5.18 11.16
C LYS A 37 1.41 4.96 12.60
N ALA A 38 0.63 5.89 13.17
CA ALA A 38 0.06 5.69 14.50
C ALA A 38 -0.85 4.44 14.57
N THR A 39 -1.56 4.12 13.49
CA THR A 39 -2.36 2.90 13.39
C THR A 39 -1.50 1.69 13.03
N THR A 40 -0.67 1.78 11.99
CA THR A 40 0.10 0.62 11.50
C THR A 40 1.16 0.13 12.49
N LEU A 41 1.56 0.96 13.45
CA LEU A 41 2.45 0.60 14.56
C LEU A 41 1.69 0.09 15.80
N SER A 42 0.36 0.23 15.85
CA SER A 42 -0.42 -0.31 16.96
C SER A 42 -0.72 -1.80 16.75
N PRO A 43 -0.81 -2.62 17.81
CA PRO A 43 -1.10 -4.06 17.68
C PRO A 43 -2.40 -4.34 16.93
N GLU A 44 -3.46 -3.61 17.26
CA GLU A 44 -4.78 -3.76 16.64
C GLU A 44 -4.75 -3.31 15.18
N GLY A 45 -4.17 -2.14 14.89
CA GLY A 45 -4.10 -1.59 13.54
C GLY A 45 -3.22 -2.40 12.61
N ALA A 46 -2.04 -2.86 13.07
CA ALA A 46 -1.15 -3.72 12.30
C ALA A 46 -1.86 -5.02 11.89
N ARG A 47 -2.57 -5.68 12.84
CA ARG A 47 -3.36 -6.87 12.55
C ARG A 47 -4.43 -6.61 11.50
N LEU A 48 -5.25 -5.58 11.69
CA LEU A 48 -6.34 -5.25 10.76
C LEU A 48 -5.83 -4.89 9.36
N VAL A 49 -4.75 -4.10 9.27
CA VAL A 49 -4.11 -3.76 7.99
C VAL A 49 -3.61 -5.01 7.28
N GLY A 50 -2.92 -5.90 8.00
CA GLY A 50 -2.45 -7.16 7.46
C GLY A 50 -3.58 -8.05 6.95
N GLU A 51 -4.65 -8.21 7.73
CA GLU A 51 -5.81 -9.03 7.37
C GLU A 51 -6.55 -8.47 6.15
N VAL A 52 -6.83 -7.16 6.12
CA VAL A 52 -7.55 -6.52 5.00
C VAL A 52 -6.75 -6.62 3.71
N LEU A 53 -5.45 -6.30 3.75
CA LEU A 53 -4.63 -6.32 2.54
C LEU A 53 -4.35 -7.75 2.07
N PHE A 54 -4.14 -8.70 2.98
CA PHE A 54 -4.04 -10.11 2.62
C PHE A 54 -5.28 -10.58 1.86
N GLU A 55 -6.47 -10.28 2.37
CA GLU A 55 -7.73 -10.61 1.69
C GLU A 55 -7.84 -9.98 0.30
N LEU A 56 -7.23 -8.82 0.05
CA LEU A 56 -7.25 -8.15 -1.26
C LEU A 56 -6.29 -8.76 -2.29
N VAL A 57 -5.25 -9.46 -1.85
CA VAL A 57 -4.18 -9.92 -2.76
C VAL A 57 -4.04 -11.45 -2.84
N LYS A 58 -4.57 -12.20 -1.88
CA LYS A 58 -4.37 -13.66 -1.75
C LYS A 58 -4.75 -14.49 -2.99
N ASP A 59 -5.76 -14.06 -3.73
CA ASP A 59 -6.28 -14.78 -4.90
C ASP A 59 -5.76 -14.19 -6.23
N GLU A 60 -4.81 -13.25 -6.17
CA GLU A 60 -4.33 -12.53 -7.35
C GLU A 60 -2.94 -12.97 -7.83
N GLY A 61 -2.38 -14.01 -7.21
CA GLY A 61 -1.05 -14.51 -7.55
C GLY A 61 0.07 -13.54 -7.19
N VAL A 62 -0.16 -12.68 -6.18
CA VAL A 62 0.85 -11.76 -5.65
C VAL A 62 1.84 -12.54 -4.79
N GLU A 63 3.13 -12.44 -5.12
CA GLU A 63 4.23 -13.08 -4.42
C GLU A 63 4.84 -12.17 -3.34
N ALA A 64 4.78 -10.85 -3.57
CA ALA A 64 5.30 -9.87 -2.61
C ALA A 64 4.49 -8.58 -2.58
N VAL A 65 4.51 -7.92 -1.42
CA VAL A 65 3.95 -6.58 -1.23
C VAL A 65 5.00 -5.65 -0.65
N GLY A 66 4.98 -4.38 -1.06
CA GLY A 66 5.90 -3.39 -0.53
C GLY A 66 5.70 -2.03 -1.17
N GLY A 67 6.53 -1.07 -0.78
CA GLY A 67 6.45 0.30 -1.27
C GLY A 67 7.53 1.18 -0.67
N LEU A 68 7.38 2.50 -0.76
CA LEU A 68 8.40 3.44 -0.28
C LEU A 68 8.46 3.46 1.26
N ALA A 69 9.65 3.41 1.82
CA ALA A 69 9.87 3.63 3.26
C ALA A 69 9.41 5.05 3.65
N ILE A 70 8.85 5.22 4.84
CA ILE A 70 8.73 4.26 5.92
C ILE A 70 7.29 3.69 6.03
N GLY A 71 6.27 4.37 5.51
CA GLY A 71 4.87 4.02 5.68
C GLY A 71 4.54 2.62 5.15
N ALA A 72 4.97 2.31 3.95
CA ALA A 72 4.76 1.00 3.34
C ALA A 72 5.48 -0.14 4.08
N THR A 73 6.55 0.13 4.82
CA THR A 73 7.31 -0.90 5.55
C THR A 73 6.44 -1.63 6.57
N PHE A 74 5.65 -0.90 7.36
CA PHE A 74 4.79 -1.48 8.38
C PHE A 74 3.65 -2.29 7.76
N ILE A 75 3.13 -1.82 6.63
CA ILE A 75 2.08 -2.51 5.86
C ILE A 75 2.61 -3.83 5.31
N ALA A 76 3.77 -3.81 4.65
CA ALA A 76 4.40 -5.00 4.08
C ALA A 76 4.69 -6.06 5.15
N THR A 77 5.22 -5.64 6.31
CA THR A 77 5.48 -6.53 7.44
C THR A 77 4.19 -7.14 7.99
N ALA A 78 3.12 -6.35 8.12
CA ALA A 78 1.83 -6.84 8.60
C ALA A 78 1.23 -7.89 7.65
N VAL A 79 1.29 -7.65 6.33
CA VAL A 79 0.82 -8.60 5.33
C VAL A 79 1.66 -9.88 5.33
N ALA A 80 2.97 -9.78 5.40
CA ALA A 80 3.87 -10.94 5.43
C ALA A 80 3.55 -11.83 6.66
N LEU A 81 3.35 -11.23 7.84
CA LEU A 81 3.00 -11.96 9.06
C LEU A 81 1.65 -12.68 8.93
N VAL A 82 0.61 -11.95 8.51
CA VAL A 82 -0.75 -12.52 8.37
C VAL A 82 -0.78 -13.60 7.31
N SER A 83 -0.14 -13.40 6.16
CA SER A 83 -0.08 -14.37 5.07
C SER A 83 0.59 -15.68 5.49
N ALA A 84 1.67 -15.61 6.27
CA ALA A 84 2.32 -16.78 6.85
C ALA A 84 1.41 -17.54 7.82
N GLN A 85 0.69 -16.83 8.70
CA GLN A 85 -0.29 -17.44 9.61
C GLN A 85 -1.46 -18.10 8.88
N ARG A 86 -1.80 -17.63 7.69
CA ARG A 86 -2.86 -18.18 6.82
C ARG A 86 -2.36 -19.31 5.92
N GLY A 87 -1.08 -19.68 5.97
CA GLY A 87 -0.50 -20.73 5.13
C GLY A 87 -0.34 -20.37 3.64
N GLN A 88 -0.42 -19.09 3.30
CA GLN A 88 -0.25 -18.55 1.94
C GLN A 88 0.79 -17.42 1.98
N PRO A 89 2.08 -17.71 2.17
CA PRO A 89 3.10 -16.70 2.44
C PRO A 89 3.26 -15.72 1.27
N ILE A 90 3.17 -14.43 1.59
CA ILE A 90 3.45 -13.29 0.71
C ILE A 90 4.61 -12.53 1.33
N TYR A 91 5.66 -12.30 0.56
CA TYR A 91 6.86 -11.63 1.04
C TYR A 91 6.70 -10.13 1.16
N GLY A 92 7.54 -9.51 1.99
CA GLY A 92 7.64 -8.04 2.09
C GLY A 92 8.89 -7.52 1.40
N PHE A 93 8.78 -6.36 0.75
CA PHE A 93 9.94 -5.58 0.27
C PHE A 93 9.77 -4.10 0.64
N VAL A 94 10.88 -3.36 0.64
CA VAL A 94 10.88 -1.94 0.98
C VAL A 94 11.74 -1.17 -0.01
N VAL A 95 11.16 -0.15 -0.63
CA VAL A 95 11.90 0.81 -1.47
C VAL A 95 12.40 1.95 -0.60
N ARG A 96 13.66 2.32 -0.72
CA ARG A 96 14.29 3.39 0.06
C ARG A 96 14.15 4.73 -0.66
N GLU A 97 14.00 5.80 0.10
CA GLU A 97 13.87 7.15 -0.47
C GLU A 97 15.18 7.73 -1.05
N GLY A 98 16.33 7.13 -0.79
CA GLY A 98 17.64 7.59 -1.29
C GLY A 98 18.62 6.45 -1.48
N LYS A 99 19.62 6.67 -2.34
CA LYS A 99 20.76 5.76 -2.44
C LYS A 99 21.59 5.88 -1.17
N LYS A 100 22.09 4.76 -0.61
CA LYS A 100 23.10 4.78 0.45
C LYS A 100 24.39 5.38 -0.12
N ASP A 101 24.99 6.32 0.61
CA ASP A 101 26.31 6.86 0.26
C ASP A 101 27.44 5.86 0.51
N HIS A 102 27.17 4.80 1.27
CA HIS A 102 28.15 3.77 1.65
C HIS A 102 27.58 2.36 1.60
N GLY A 103 28.37 1.39 1.11
CA GLY A 103 27.99 -0.02 0.97
C GLY A 103 27.31 -0.37 -0.37
N MET A 104 26.63 -1.53 -0.45
CA MET A 104 25.85 -1.87 -1.63
C MET A 104 24.72 -0.84 -1.79
N GLN A 105 24.73 -0.07 -2.88
CA GLN A 105 23.74 0.97 -3.22
C GLN A 105 22.38 0.34 -3.60
N LYS A 106 21.79 -0.41 -2.67
CA LYS A 106 20.47 -1.00 -2.92
C LYS A 106 19.39 0.04 -2.71
N SER A 107 18.62 0.30 -3.74
CA SER A 107 17.38 1.10 -3.68
C SER A 107 16.22 0.32 -3.05
N VAL A 108 16.36 -1.00 -2.90
CA VAL A 108 15.34 -1.90 -2.37
C VAL A 108 15.95 -2.81 -1.31
N GLU A 109 15.28 -2.93 -0.18
CA GLU A 109 15.51 -3.96 0.84
C GLU A 109 14.52 -5.10 0.61
N GLU A 110 15.01 -6.31 0.43
CA GLU A 110 14.21 -7.48 0.08
C GLU A 110 14.81 -8.76 0.66
N SER A 111 13.98 -9.78 0.82
CA SER A 111 14.41 -11.15 1.13
C SER A 111 14.75 -11.91 -0.16
N PHE A 112 15.13 -13.17 -0.02
CA PHE A 112 15.28 -14.11 -1.13
C PHE A 112 14.04 -15.00 -1.23
N HIS A 113 13.62 -15.27 -2.46
CA HIS A 113 12.59 -16.26 -2.72
C HIS A 113 13.14 -17.69 -2.47
N PRO A 114 12.30 -18.71 -2.15
CA PRO A 114 12.75 -20.08 -1.93
C PRO A 114 13.54 -20.70 -3.09
N ASP A 115 13.41 -20.19 -4.31
CA ASP A 115 14.21 -20.60 -5.47
C ASP A 115 15.63 -20.02 -5.48
N GLY A 116 16.02 -19.28 -4.44
CA GLY A 116 17.34 -18.66 -4.26
C GLY A 116 17.54 -17.35 -5.03
N LYS A 117 16.54 -16.88 -5.79
CA LYS A 117 16.60 -15.60 -6.53
C LYS A 117 16.21 -14.43 -5.64
N PRO A 118 16.64 -13.20 -5.97
CA PRO A 118 16.09 -11.99 -5.36
C PRO A 118 14.56 -11.98 -5.47
N LEU A 119 13.90 -11.48 -4.44
CA LEU A 119 12.44 -11.41 -4.40
C LEU A 119 11.90 -10.55 -5.55
N LEU A 120 12.51 -9.39 -5.78
CA LEU A 120 12.20 -8.54 -6.92
C LEU A 120 13.11 -8.91 -8.10
N SER A 121 12.61 -9.74 -8.98
CA SER A 121 13.28 -10.19 -10.20
C SER A 121 12.28 -10.27 -11.37
N PRO A 122 12.76 -10.31 -12.63
CA PRO A 122 11.88 -10.29 -13.79
C PRO A 122 10.78 -11.34 -13.74
N GLY A 123 9.55 -10.90 -14.03
CA GLY A 123 8.35 -11.75 -14.06
C GLY A 123 7.70 -12.02 -12.69
N ARG A 124 8.29 -11.59 -11.57
CA ARG A 124 7.64 -11.68 -10.24
C ARG A 124 6.43 -10.77 -10.16
N ARG A 125 5.37 -11.30 -9.59
CA ARG A 125 4.09 -10.61 -9.44
C ARG A 125 4.00 -9.94 -8.07
N VAL A 126 3.88 -8.62 -8.04
CA VAL A 126 3.92 -7.87 -6.80
C VAL A 126 2.76 -6.87 -6.69
N ALA A 127 2.40 -6.51 -5.46
CA ALA A 127 1.53 -5.38 -5.19
C ALA A 127 2.34 -4.23 -4.56
N VAL A 128 2.16 -3.02 -5.08
CA VAL A 128 2.72 -1.82 -4.46
C VAL A 128 1.72 -1.27 -3.45
N VAL A 129 2.18 -1.00 -2.23
CA VAL A 129 1.34 -0.47 -1.15
C VAL A 129 1.84 0.92 -0.71
N GLU A 130 0.90 1.77 -0.32
CA GLU A 130 1.20 3.09 0.22
C GLU A 130 0.28 3.37 1.41
N ASP A 131 0.78 4.02 2.43
CA ASP A 131 0.00 4.36 3.61
C ASP A 131 -0.93 5.54 3.33
N VAL A 132 -0.45 6.62 2.71
CA VAL A 132 -1.26 7.78 2.34
C VAL A 132 -0.89 8.27 0.95
N VAL A 133 -1.80 8.15 0.01
CA VAL A 133 -1.66 8.77 -1.31
C VAL A 133 -2.22 10.19 -1.29
N THR A 134 -1.36 11.15 -1.63
CA THR A 134 -1.73 12.56 -1.88
C THR A 134 -1.54 12.88 -3.37
N GLN A 135 -0.43 13.47 -3.74
CA GLN A 135 -0.07 13.76 -5.12
C GLN A 135 0.64 12.59 -5.83
N GLY A 136 0.87 11.47 -5.13
CA GLY A 136 1.42 10.25 -5.68
C GLY A 136 2.95 10.18 -5.76
N GLY A 137 3.68 11.19 -5.27
CA GLY A 137 5.15 11.22 -5.42
C GLY A 137 5.86 10.00 -4.85
N SER A 138 5.51 9.57 -3.64
CA SER A 138 6.10 8.40 -2.97
C SER A 138 5.77 7.10 -3.70
N VAL A 139 4.49 6.87 -3.97
CA VAL A 139 4.05 5.64 -4.63
C VAL A 139 4.61 5.49 -6.04
N LEU A 140 4.76 6.60 -6.79
CA LEU A 140 5.39 6.56 -8.12
C LEU A 140 6.86 6.16 -8.05
N LYS A 141 7.62 6.65 -7.07
CA LYS A 141 9.00 6.19 -6.84
C LYS A 141 9.08 4.68 -6.56
N ALA A 142 8.13 4.15 -5.80
CA ALA A 142 8.07 2.72 -5.53
C ALA A 142 7.73 1.93 -6.81
N ILE A 143 6.78 2.40 -7.61
CA ILE A 143 6.41 1.83 -8.91
C ILE A 143 7.62 1.78 -9.83
N ASP A 144 8.34 2.90 -10.00
CA ASP A 144 9.51 2.98 -10.86
C ASP A 144 10.60 1.97 -10.41
N ALA A 145 10.91 1.90 -9.12
CA ALA A 145 11.90 0.97 -8.57
C ALA A 145 11.54 -0.51 -8.80
N VAL A 146 10.26 -0.85 -8.72
CA VAL A 146 9.74 -2.20 -8.96
C VAL A 146 9.76 -2.55 -10.44
N GLN A 147 9.38 -1.61 -11.32
CA GLN A 147 9.42 -1.76 -12.78
C GLN A 147 10.86 -1.89 -13.29
N GLU A 148 11.82 -1.16 -12.74
CA GLU A 148 13.26 -1.29 -13.04
C GLU A 148 13.80 -2.69 -12.75
N ARG A 149 13.18 -3.45 -11.83
CA ARG A 149 13.52 -4.85 -11.53
C ARG A 149 12.83 -5.86 -12.47
N GLY A 150 11.99 -5.39 -13.40
CA GLY A 150 11.25 -6.23 -14.33
C GLY A 150 10.09 -6.99 -13.70
N CYS A 151 9.62 -6.59 -12.52
CA CYS A 151 8.47 -7.19 -11.88
C CYS A 151 7.16 -6.76 -12.54
N GLU A 152 6.15 -7.63 -12.48
CA GLU A 152 4.77 -7.32 -12.84
C GLU A 152 4.04 -6.70 -11.63
N ILE A 153 3.62 -5.45 -11.75
CA ILE A 153 2.79 -4.83 -10.72
C ILE A 153 1.33 -5.23 -10.97
N VAL A 154 0.82 -6.11 -10.12
CA VAL A 154 -0.57 -6.62 -10.21
C VAL A 154 -1.57 -5.52 -9.87
N LYS A 155 -1.27 -4.74 -8.82
CA LYS A 155 -2.05 -3.57 -8.41
C LYS A 155 -1.27 -2.66 -7.46
N VAL A 156 -1.78 -1.46 -7.33
CA VAL A 156 -1.36 -0.47 -6.33
C VAL A 156 -2.49 -0.30 -5.31
N ILE A 157 -2.17 -0.34 -4.01
CA ILE A 157 -3.15 -0.25 -2.92
C ILE A 157 -2.74 0.83 -1.94
N ALA A 158 -3.62 1.80 -1.69
CA ALA A 158 -3.45 2.77 -0.62
C ALA A 158 -4.32 2.44 0.59
N LEU A 159 -3.81 2.64 1.82
CA LEU A 159 -4.69 2.63 3.00
C LEU A 159 -5.62 3.84 2.94
N VAL A 160 -5.07 5.03 2.76
CA VAL A 160 -5.81 6.28 2.68
C VAL A 160 -5.46 7.04 1.41
N ASP A 161 -6.47 7.41 0.64
CA ASP A 161 -6.36 8.34 -0.49
C ASP A 161 -6.92 9.71 -0.08
N ARG A 162 -6.11 10.75 -0.20
CA ARG A 162 -6.52 12.12 0.13
C ARG A 162 -7.20 12.87 -1.01
N ASN A 163 -7.52 12.18 -2.10
CA ASN A 163 -8.17 12.74 -3.29
C ASN A 163 -7.45 13.99 -3.86
N ALA A 164 -6.12 13.96 -3.87
CA ALA A 164 -5.28 15.07 -4.30
C ALA A 164 -4.61 14.82 -5.66
N GLY A 165 -5.16 13.92 -6.47
CA GLY A 165 -4.73 13.65 -7.85
C GLY A 165 -3.65 12.59 -8.00
N GLY A 166 -3.19 11.94 -6.92
CA GLY A 166 -2.23 10.84 -7.01
C GLY A 166 -2.80 9.61 -7.69
N ASP A 167 -4.10 9.32 -7.49
CA ASP A 167 -4.85 8.27 -8.15
C ASP A 167 -4.77 8.37 -9.69
N LYS A 168 -4.95 9.57 -10.25
CA LYS A 168 -4.88 9.81 -11.69
C LYS A 168 -3.51 9.45 -12.25
N LYS A 169 -2.43 9.87 -11.59
CA LYS A 169 -1.06 9.59 -12.02
C LYS A 169 -0.73 8.09 -12.01
N ILE A 170 -1.30 7.32 -11.08
CA ILE A 170 -1.14 5.87 -11.03
C ILE A 170 -1.90 5.22 -12.19
N LEU A 171 -3.15 5.64 -12.43
CA LEU A 171 -3.97 5.15 -13.54
C LEU A 171 -3.37 5.49 -14.91
N GLU A 172 -2.75 6.66 -15.07
CA GLU A 172 -2.03 7.07 -16.29
C GLU A 172 -0.84 6.16 -16.62
N ARG A 173 -0.29 5.44 -15.62
CA ARG A 173 0.73 4.39 -15.82
C ARG A 173 0.13 3.05 -16.28
N GLY A 174 -1.19 2.97 -16.50
CA GLY A 174 -1.90 1.73 -16.87
C GLY A 174 -2.00 0.72 -15.73
N LEU A 175 -1.77 1.13 -14.48
CA LEU A 175 -1.79 0.25 -13.32
C LEU A 175 -3.17 0.23 -12.66
N ALA A 176 -3.59 -0.94 -12.20
CA ALA A 176 -4.78 -1.08 -11.37
C ALA A 176 -4.54 -0.41 -10.01
N TYR A 177 -5.43 0.49 -9.62
CA TYR A 177 -5.35 1.21 -8.35
C TYR A 177 -6.60 0.99 -7.51
N THR A 178 -6.42 0.80 -6.23
CA THR A 178 -7.48 0.78 -5.23
C THR A 178 -7.02 1.44 -3.93
N TYR A 179 -7.97 1.91 -3.13
CA TYR A 179 -7.71 2.44 -1.80
C TYR A 179 -8.74 1.85 -0.84
N LEU A 180 -8.42 1.80 0.45
CA LEU A 180 -9.37 1.33 1.45
C LEU A 180 -10.30 2.46 1.86
N PHE A 181 -9.74 3.64 2.11
CA PHE A 181 -10.47 4.82 2.57
C PHE A 181 -10.08 6.04 1.77
N ARG A 182 -11.04 6.95 1.56
CA ARG A 182 -10.79 8.29 1.02
C ARG A 182 -11.17 9.33 2.07
N THR A 183 -10.38 10.38 2.22
CA THR A 183 -10.74 11.47 3.12
C THR A 183 -11.60 12.50 2.41
N ASP A 184 -12.61 13.03 3.13
CA ASP A 184 -13.29 14.25 2.74
C ASP A 184 -12.50 15.50 3.22
N THR A 185 -13.06 16.68 2.99
CA THR A 185 -12.45 17.97 3.36
C THR A 185 -12.26 18.18 4.87
N ASP A 186 -12.98 17.44 5.69
CA ASP A 186 -12.95 17.53 7.15
C ASP A 186 -12.17 16.36 7.79
N GLY A 187 -11.61 15.47 6.95
CA GLY A 187 -10.80 14.32 7.37
C GLY A 187 -11.62 13.11 7.81
N ASN A 188 -12.89 13.02 7.43
CA ASN A 188 -13.65 11.81 7.66
C ASN A 188 -13.23 10.73 6.65
N LEU A 189 -13.11 9.50 7.14
CA LEU A 189 -12.71 8.35 6.33
C LEU A 189 -13.95 7.71 5.68
N LEU A 190 -14.06 7.89 4.38
CA LEU A 190 -15.10 7.30 3.53
C LEU A 190 -14.60 5.94 3.03
N LEU A 191 -15.38 4.90 3.26
CA LEU A 191 -15.07 3.55 2.83
C LEU A 191 -15.18 3.43 1.31
N ASN A 192 -14.19 2.81 0.67
CA ASN A 192 -14.29 2.42 -0.74
C ASN A 192 -15.05 1.09 -0.88
N ASP A 193 -15.79 0.95 -1.96
CA ASP A 193 -16.40 -0.33 -2.35
C ASP A 193 -15.34 -1.25 -2.97
N VAL A 194 -14.47 -1.79 -2.11
CA VAL A 194 -13.36 -2.67 -2.53
C VAL A 194 -13.84 -3.99 -3.13
N GLU A 195 -15.06 -4.42 -2.83
CA GLU A 195 -15.64 -5.64 -3.42
C GLU A 195 -15.97 -5.44 -4.90
N ARG A 196 -16.42 -4.26 -5.27
CA ARG A 196 -16.63 -3.86 -6.67
C ARG A 196 -15.30 -3.82 -7.46
N SER A 197 -14.23 -3.36 -6.83
CA SER A 197 -12.88 -3.34 -7.43
C SER A 197 -12.33 -4.77 -7.67
N ARG A 198 -12.68 -5.74 -6.82
CA ARG A 198 -12.33 -7.17 -7.02
C ARG A 198 -13.07 -7.78 -8.21
N ALA A 199 -14.36 -7.49 -8.37
CA ALA A 199 -15.17 -8.03 -9.46
C ALA A 199 -14.72 -7.54 -10.85
N GLY A 200 -14.28 -6.27 -10.97
CA GLY A 200 -13.75 -5.69 -12.21
C GLY A 200 -12.44 -6.35 -12.66
N SER A 201 -11.55 -6.64 -11.72
CA SER A 201 -10.28 -7.34 -11.98
C SER A 201 -10.47 -8.79 -12.44
N ALA A 202 -11.45 -9.50 -11.87
CA ALA A 202 -11.78 -10.87 -12.24
C ALA A 202 -12.45 -10.99 -13.63
N ALA A 203 -13.26 -9.99 -14.02
CA ALA A 203 -13.92 -9.96 -15.33
C ALA A 203 -12.93 -9.69 -16.46
N ALA A 204 -11.93 -8.80 -16.26
CA ALA A 204 -10.91 -8.49 -17.24
C ALA A 204 -10.00 -9.71 -17.55
N ARG A 205 -9.81 -10.63 -16.60
CA ARG A 205 -8.98 -11.85 -16.78
C ARG A 205 -9.69 -12.98 -17.52
N ARG A 206 -11.03 -12.94 -17.67
CA ARG A 206 -11.80 -13.97 -18.42
C ARG A 206 -11.96 -13.63 -19.91
N SER A 207 -11.45 -12.50 -20.34
CA SER A 207 -11.55 -11.99 -21.71
C SER A 207 -10.24 -12.05 -22.50
N VAL A 208 -9.22 -12.76 -21.97
CA VAL A 208 -7.92 -13.01 -22.63
C VAL A 208 -7.70 -14.50 -22.82
#